data_ff6bfe9ab0e75347b57c9740b488ec1c
#
_entry.id   ff6bfe9ab0e75347b57c9740b488ec1c
#
_cell.length_a   1.000
_cell.length_b   1.000
_cell.length_c   1.000
_cell.angle_alpha   90.00
_cell.angle_beta   90.00
_cell.angle_gamma   90.00
#
_symmetry.space_group_name_H-M   'P 1'
#
loop_
_entity.id
_entity.type
_entity.pdbx_description
1 polymer ?
#
loop_
_entity_poly.entity_id
_entity_poly.type
_entity_poly.pdbx_seq_one_letter_code
_entity_poly.pdbx_strand_id
1 'polypeptide(L)'
;IETFEDHPEYGARQLEELGFADGDLLIATTEGGETPFVIGATERASELSANRPWFLYCNPDEQLIKAAERSKRVIQNRKIRKMNLAVGAMAVAGSTRMQASTVLMAAIGFAFMHMRDPKHAPAEVLQLLRHVAHCNGQFMVPFIEHEAAVYERGAFVLYESGRFGITVVTDTTERAPTFSLAPFEKQDDPAALAAWCHFIMPEQADARSAWKALLHRDPRTLEWPDVKHVAGAEVLACYDFSAQLTGRREIRTQGAEHLPFRVGGGAGEMVWEFDGLRERLDLSGVHEFHAHLLLKMLINIHSTLVMGRLGRYLDNLMTYVKPSNNKLIDRAVRYVCLLAQRRTGKMPAYKKVTQVLFEEREKLQPGEPIVLKTLAALGLTV
;
A
#
# COMPACT_ATOMS: atom_id res chain seq x y z
N ILE A 1 1.87 -10.38 -3.18
CA ILE A 1 1.77 -11.44 -4.20
C ILE A 1 0.86 -10.92 -5.32
N GLU A 2 1.36 -9.93 -6.06
CA GLU A 2 0.60 -9.22 -7.11
C GLU A 2 0.06 -10.15 -8.21
N THR A 3 0.74 -11.28 -8.48
CA THR A 3 0.32 -12.24 -9.52
C THR A 3 -1.03 -12.91 -9.22
N PHE A 4 -1.44 -13.01 -7.96
CA PHE A 4 -2.74 -13.60 -7.59
C PHE A 4 -3.93 -12.67 -7.83
N GLU A 5 -3.70 -11.37 -7.82
CA GLU A 5 -4.77 -10.39 -8.04
C GLU A 5 -5.46 -10.54 -9.39
N ASP A 6 -4.75 -11.08 -10.39
CA ASP A 6 -5.27 -11.24 -11.75
C ASP A 6 -6.12 -12.50 -11.94
N HIS A 7 -6.27 -13.35 -10.91
CA HIS A 7 -6.93 -14.64 -10.95
C HIS A 7 -8.27 -14.67 -10.21
N PRO A 8 -9.41 -14.42 -10.86
CA PRO A 8 -10.73 -14.45 -10.21
C PRO A 8 -11.10 -15.84 -9.69
N GLU A 9 -10.63 -16.90 -10.35
CA GLU A 9 -10.83 -18.29 -9.95
C GLU A 9 -10.19 -18.62 -8.60
N TYR A 10 -9.06 -18.00 -8.27
CA TYR A 10 -8.43 -18.17 -6.95
C TYR A 10 -9.22 -17.49 -5.84
N GLY A 11 -9.84 -16.35 -6.13
CA GLY A 11 -10.73 -15.70 -5.17
C GLY A 11 -11.96 -16.54 -4.86
N ALA A 12 -12.59 -17.12 -5.87
CA ALA A 12 -13.71 -18.03 -5.72
C ALA A 12 -13.32 -19.31 -4.94
N ARG A 13 -12.20 -19.95 -5.31
CA ARG A 13 -11.67 -21.14 -4.65
C ARG A 13 -11.36 -20.89 -3.17
N GLN A 14 -10.70 -19.78 -2.84
CA GLN A 14 -10.38 -19.45 -1.45
C GLN A 14 -11.65 -19.23 -0.62
N LEU A 15 -12.68 -18.62 -1.18
CA LEU A 15 -13.96 -18.45 -0.51
C LEU A 15 -14.61 -19.79 -0.17
N GLU A 16 -14.62 -20.73 -1.11
CA GLU A 16 -15.18 -22.07 -0.91
C GLU A 16 -14.40 -22.87 0.13
N GLU A 17 -13.06 -22.82 0.09
CA GLU A 17 -12.20 -23.50 1.07
C GLU A 17 -12.34 -22.96 2.50
N LEU A 18 -12.75 -21.69 2.65
CA LEU A 18 -13.11 -21.11 3.95
C LEU A 18 -14.47 -21.61 4.47
N GLY A 19 -15.15 -22.45 3.71
CA GLY A 19 -16.44 -23.02 4.08
C GLY A 19 -17.61 -22.07 3.89
N PHE A 20 -17.46 -21.03 3.04
CA PHE A 20 -18.54 -20.09 2.76
C PHE A 20 -19.76 -20.80 2.19
N ALA A 21 -20.92 -20.60 2.82
CA ALA A 21 -22.16 -21.31 2.53
C ALA A 21 -23.38 -20.39 2.58
N ASP A 22 -24.56 -20.94 2.32
CA ASP A 22 -25.81 -20.19 2.43
C ASP A 22 -26.01 -19.68 3.87
N GLY A 23 -26.43 -18.42 3.98
CA GLY A 23 -26.52 -17.70 5.25
C GLY A 23 -25.30 -16.84 5.57
N ASP A 24 -24.15 -17.07 4.97
CA ASP A 24 -22.96 -16.24 5.15
C ASP A 24 -23.04 -14.93 4.34
N LEU A 25 -22.32 -13.91 4.81
CA LEU A 25 -22.23 -12.61 4.17
C LEU A 25 -20.79 -12.27 3.84
N LEU A 26 -20.46 -12.06 2.56
CA LEU A 26 -19.18 -11.52 2.14
C LEU A 26 -19.21 -9.99 2.13
N ILE A 27 -18.19 -9.37 2.74
CA ILE A 27 -17.85 -7.96 2.56
C ILE A 27 -16.53 -7.91 1.80
N ALA A 28 -16.61 -7.66 0.51
CA ALA A 28 -15.48 -7.60 -0.39
C ALA A 28 -15.00 -6.16 -0.59
N THR A 29 -13.70 -5.92 -0.48
CA THR A 29 -13.11 -4.60 -0.62
C THR A 29 -12.04 -4.58 -1.67
N THR A 30 -12.08 -3.58 -2.54
CA THR A 30 -11.03 -3.29 -3.51
C THR A 30 -10.95 -1.79 -3.72
N GLU A 31 -9.79 -1.20 -3.56
CA GLU A 31 -9.61 0.25 -3.62
C GLU A 31 -10.03 0.80 -4.98
N GLY A 32 -9.55 0.17 -6.06
CA GLY A 32 -9.86 0.57 -7.43
C GLY A 32 -11.20 0.08 -7.97
N GLY A 33 -11.79 -0.96 -7.41
CA GLY A 33 -12.99 -1.61 -7.97
C GLY A 33 -12.71 -2.54 -9.15
N GLU A 34 -11.46 -2.94 -9.37
CA GLU A 34 -11.03 -3.66 -10.57
C GLU A 34 -10.32 -4.99 -10.32
N THR A 35 -9.97 -5.31 -9.07
CA THR A 35 -9.16 -6.49 -8.72
C THR A 35 -9.88 -7.79 -9.06
N PRO A 36 -9.40 -8.59 -10.02
CA PRO A 36 -10.09 -9.79 -10.49
C PRO A 36 -10.34 -10.80 -9.38
N PHE A 37 -9.36 -11.05 -8.50
CA PHE A 37 -9.48 -11.94 -7.36
C PHE A 37 -10.69 -11.59 -6.45
N VAL A 38 -10.82 -10.31 -6.10
CA VAL A 38 -11.93 -9.82 -5.25
C VAL A 38 -13.26 -9.92 -5.97
N ILE A 39 -13.28 -9.65 -7.28
CA ILE A 39 -14.45 -9.79 -8.14
C ILE A 39 -14.90 -11.26 -8.18
N GLY A 40 -13.98 -12.19 -8.41
CA GLY A 40 -14.27 -13.62 -8.44
C GLY A 40 -14.89 -14.14 -7.14
N ALA A 41 -14.31 -13.78 -6.00
CA ALA A 41 -14.88 -14.10 -4.70
C ALA A 41 -16.29 -13.50 -4.51
N THR A 42 -16.51 -12.25 -4.96
CA THR A 42 -17.80 -11.56 -4.82
C THR A 42 -18.89 -12.20 -5.69
N GLU A 43 -18.56 -12.54 -6.93
CA GLU A 43 -19.48 -13.21 -7.84
C GLU A 43 -19.84 -14.60 -7.27
N ARG A 44 -18.85 -15.35 -6.81
CA ARG A 44 -19.05 -16.67 -6.22
C ARG A 44 -19.90 -16.60 -4.94
N ALA A 45 -19.67 -15.63 -4.06
CA ALA A 45 -20.51 -15.44 -2.88
C ALA A 45 -21.98 -15.18 -3.24
N SER A 46 -22.24 -14.45 -4.32
CA SER A 46 -23.60 -14.16 -4.79
C SER A 46 -24.34 -15.37 -5.38
N GLU A 47 -23.61 -16.46 -5.66
CA GLU A 47 -24.16 -17.75 -6.10
C GLU A 47 -24.41 -18.70 -4.92
N LEU A 48 -23.53 -18.66 -3.90
CA LEU A 48 -23.53 -19.60 -2.79
C LEU A 48 -24.47 -19.19 -1.63
N SER A 49 -24.79 -17.92 -1.48
CA SER A 49 -25.59 -17.43 -0.35
C SER A 49 -26.77 -16.56 -0.80
N ALA A 50 -27.89 -16.70 -0.09
CA ALA A 50 -29.05 -15.80 -0.20
C ALA A 50 -28.71 -14.38 0.30
N ASN A 51 -27.71 -14.25 1.17
CA ASN A 51 -27.20 -12.95 1.61
C ASN A 51 -26.35 -12.30 0.51
N ARG A 52 -26.91 -11.24 -0.07
CA ARG A 52 -26.24 -10.50 -1.14
C ARG A 52 -24.92 -9.93 -0.63
N PRO A 53 -23.75 -10.27 -1.25
CA PRO A 53 -22.46 -9.73 -0.83
C PRO A 53 -22.38 -8.23 -1.02
N TRP A 54 -21.57 -7.56 -0.18
CA TRP A 54 -21.19 -6.17 -0.36
C TRP A 54 -19.89 -6.08 -1.14
N PHE A 55 -19.86 -5.19 -2.15
CA PHE A 55 -18.66 -4.82 -2.91
C PHE A 55 -18.37 -3.34 -2.66
N LEU A 56 -17.26 -3.06 -1.97
CA LEU A 56 -16.82 -1.73 -1.55
C LEU A 56 -15.64 -1.28 -2.41
N TYR A 57 -15.70 -0.05 -2.94
CA TYR A 57 -14.66 0.50 -3.81
C TYR A 57 -14.68 2.03 -3.81
N CYS A 58 -13.61 2.68 -4.38
CA CYS A 58 -13.38 4.12 -4.26
C CYS A 58 -13.26 4.85 -5.60
N ASN A 59 -13.54 4.22 -6.74
CA ASN A 59 -13.61 4.88 -8.03
C ASN A 59 -15.07 5.10 -8.48
N PRO A 60 -15.38 6.15 -9.25
CA PRO A 60 -16.73 6.40 -9.76
C PRO A 60 -17.23 5.29 -10.68
N ASP A 61 -18.49 4.88 -10.49
CA ASP A 61 -19.14 3.80 -11.26
C ASP A 61 -19.02 3.99 -12.78
N GLU A 62 -19.28 5.21 -13.26
CA GLU A 62 -19.22 5.51 -14.69
C GLU A 62 -17.84 5.28 -15.30
N GLN A 63 -16.77 5.57 -14.54
CA GLN A 63 -15.40 5.34 -14.97
C GLN A 63 -15.10 3.84 -15.01
N LEU A 64 -15.48 3.10 -13.97
CA LEU A 64 -15.28 1.66 -13.87
C LEU A 64 -16.02 0.87 -14.94
N ILE A 65 -17.27 1.24 -15.23
CA ILE A 65 -18.10 0.62 -16.28
C ILE A 65 -17.48 0.81 -17.67
N LYS A 66 -16.82 1.96 -17.90
CA LYS A 66 -16.14 2.23 -19.17
C LYS A 66 -14.75 1.61 -19.28
N ALA A 67 -14.05 1.50 -18.17
CA ALA A 67 -12.65 1.10 -18.14
C ALA A 67 -12.44 -0.44 -18.18
N ALA A 68 -13.33 -1.21 -17.52
CA ALA A 68 -13.11 -2.65 -17.35
C ALA A 68 -14.43 -3.43 -17.36
N GLU A 69 -14.55 -4.41 -18.29
CA GLU A 69 -15.75 -5.24 -18.41
C GLU A 69 -16.02 -6.05 -17.13
N ARG A 70 -14.96 -6.50 -16.43
CA ARG A 70 -15.09 -7.20 -15.15
C ARG A 70 -15.75 -6.32 -14.07
N SER A 71 -15.38 -5.06 -13.96
CA SER A 71 -15.97 -4.10 -13.02
C SER A 71 -17.42 -3.78 -13.40
N LYS A 72 -17.70 -3.56 -14.68
CA LYS A 72 -19.04 -3.36 -15.19
C LYS A 72 -19.97 -4.51 -14.82
N ARG A 73 -19.51 -5.75 -14.99
CA ARG A 73 -20.28 -6.96 -14.66
C ARG A 73 -20.70 -6.98 -13.20
N VAL A 74 -19.78 -6.70 -12.25
CA VAL A 74 -20.09 -6.64 -10.82
C VAL A 74 -20.98 -5.46 -10.47
N ILE A 75 -20.68 -4.27 -11.00
CA ILE A 75 -21.45 -3.03 -10.70
C ILE A 75 -22.89 -3.18 -11.18
N GLN A 76 -23.12 -3.81 -12.31
CA GLN A 76 -24.45 -4.01 -12.87
C GLN A 76 -25.20 -5.23 -12.31
N ASN A 77 -24.52 -6.12 -11.56
CA ASN A 77 -25.12 -7.31 -10.97
C ASN A 77 -26.08 -6.95 -9.83
N ARG A 78 -27.36 -7.27 -9.99
CA ARG A 78 -28.41 -7.00 -8.98
C ARG A 78 -28.30 -7.90 -7.73
N LYS A 79 -27.60 -9.02 -7.82
CA LYS A 79 -27.33 -9.91 -6.67
C LYS A 79 -26.21 -9.41 -5.76
N ILE A 80 -25.50 -8.37 -6.13
CA ILE A 80 -24.40 -7.78 -5.37
C ILE A 80 -24.83 -6.39 -4.88
N ARG A 81 -24.59 -6.08 -3.61
CA ARG A 81 -24.75 -4.73 -3.06
C ARG A 81 -23.47 -3.93 -3.31
N LYS A 82 -23.59 -2.73 -3.82
CA LYS A 82 -22.46 -1.84 -4.08
C LYS A 82 -22.40 -0.72 -3.06
N MET A 83 -21.22 -0.42 -2.57
CA MET A 83 -20.94 0.76 -1.77
C MET A 83 -19.77 1.51 -2.43
N ASN A 84 -20.12 2.54 -3.19
CA ASN A 84 -19.14 3.43 -3.78
C ASN A 84 -18.71 4.48 -2.75
N LEU A 85 -17.43 4.45 -2.39
CA LEU A 85 -16.78 5.37 -1.46
C LEU A 85 -15.78 6.26 -2.20
N ALA A 86 -16.19 6.82 -3.34
CA ALA A 86 -15.32 7.65 -4.17
C ALA A 86 -14.70 8.81 -3.37
N VAL A 87 -13.38 8.89 -3.37
CA VAL A 87 -12.57 9.84 -2.58
C VAL A 87 -11.93 10.94 -3.44
N GLY A 88 -12.28 11.02 -4.72
CA GLY A 88 -11.68 11.99 -5.65
C GLY A 88 -10.29 11.57 -6.14
N ALA A 89 -9.51 12.57 -6.60
CA ALA A 89 -8.16 12.32 -7.10
C ALA A 89 -7.21 11.89 -5.99
N MET A 90 -6.36 10.90 -6.28
CA MET A 90 -5.33 10.44 -5.35
C MET A 90 -4.23 11.49 -5.16
N ALA A 91 -3.69 11.59 -3.94
CA ALA A 91 -2.57 12.47 -3.63
C ALA A 91 -1.34 12.17 -4.51
N VAL A 92 -1.03 10.87 -4.71
CA VAL A 92 -0.11 10.42 -5.76
C VAL A 92 -0.92 9.60 -6.76
N ALA A 93 -0.96 10.02 -8.01
CA ALA A 93 -1.76 9.40 -9.05
C ALA A 93 -1.38 7.92 -9.22
N GLY A 94 -2.38 7.05 -9.21
CA GLY A 94 -2.20 5.59 -9.30
C GLY A 94 -1.82 4.91 -7.99
N SER A 95 -1.65 5.63 -6.87
CA SER A 95 -1.45 5.06 -5.54
C SER A 95 -2.72 5.19 -4.70
N THR A 96 -3.36 4.08 -4.39
CA THR A 96 -4.63 4.02 -3.63
C THR A 96 -4.40 3.86 -2.12
N ARG A 97 -3.16 3.57 -1.71
CA ARG A 97 -2.78 3.24 -0.33
C ARG A 97 -3.09 4.32 0.71
N MET A 98 -3.20 5.59 0.31
CA MET A 98 -3.48 6.68 1.24
C MET A 98 -4.99 6.87 1.47
N GLN A 99 -5.68 7.44 0.50
CA GLN A 99 -7.08 7.87 0.65
C GLN A 99 -8.05 6.70 0.58
N ALA A 100 -7.99 5.89 -0.49
CA ALA A 100 -8.95 4.82 -0.72
C ALA A 100 -8.87 3.74 0.37
N SER A 101 -7.68 3.23 0.70
CA SER A 101 -7.53 2.23 1.76
C SER A 101 -7.96 2.77 3.13
N THR A 102 -7.70 4.06 3.44
CA THR A 102 -8.14 4.66 4.71
C THR A 102 -9.66 4.71 4.83
N VAL A 103 -10.34 5.13 3.77
CA VAL A 103 -11.81 5.19 3.76
C VAL A 103 -12.44 3.80 3.86
N LEU A 104 -11.90 2.81 3.14
CA LEU A 104 -12.36 1.42 3.25
C LEU A 104 -12.14 0.85 4.65
N MET A 105 -10.97 1.05 5.24
CA MET A 105 -10.68 0.63 6.63
C MET A 105 -11.64 1.30 7.61
N ALA A 106 -11.86 2.60 7.50
CA ALA A 106 -12.80 3.33 8.36
C ALA A 106 -14.22 2.79 8.21
N ALA A 107 -14.72 2.64 6.97
CA ALA A 107 -16.08 2.15 6.72
C ALA A 107 -16.33 0.77 7.33
N ILE A 108 -15.38 -0.17 7.13
CA ILE A 108 -15.50 -1.53 7.67
C ILE A 108 -15.31 -1.54 9.17
N GLY A 109 -14.30 -0.85 9.68
CA GLY A 109 -14.03 -0.79 11.12
C GLY A 109 -15.21 -0.23 11.90
N PHE A 110 -15.79 0.89 11.47
CA PHE A 110 -16.98 1.44 12.09
C PHE A 110 -18.20 0.52 11.96
N ALA A 111 -18.37 -0.17 10.84
CA ALA A 111 -19.45 -1.14 10.67
C ALA A 111 -19.33 -2.29 11.69
N PHE A 112 -18.14 -2.82 11.93
CA PHE A 112 -17.91 -3.87 12.92
C PHE A 112 -18.03 -3.35 14.36
N MET A 113 -17.46 -2.20 14.68
CA MET A 113 -17.55 -1.62 16.02
C MET A 113 -18.99 -1.35 16.45
N HIS A 114 -19.84 -0.92 15.52
CA HIS A 114 -21.21 -0.51 15.80
C HIS A 114 -22.27 -1.47 15.24
N MET A 115 -21.90 -2.70 14.91
CA MET A 115 -22.82 -3.68 14.35
C MET A 115 -24.04 -3.94 15.25
N ARG A 116 -23.87 -3.87 16.58
CA ARG A 116 -24.94 -4.06 17.56
C ARG A 116 -25.69 -2.79 17.91
N ASP A 117 -25.08 -1.64 17.72
CA ASP A 117 -25.67 -0.31 17.98
C ASP A 117 -25.22 0.73 16.94
N PRO A 118 -25.77 0.69 15.73
CA PRO A 118 -25.35 1.53 14.61
C PRO A 118 -25.61 3.03 14.83
N LYS A 119 -26.45 3.39 15.82
CA LYS A 119 -26.78 4.79 16.11
C LYS A 119 -25.57 5.60 16.61
N HIS A 120 -24.58 4.94 17.22
CA HIS A 120 -23.37 5.58 17.72
C HIS A 120 -22.28 5.78 16.65
N ALA A 121 -22.34 5.08 15.50
CA ALA A 121 -21.34 5.19 14.46
C ALA A 121 -21.08 6.63 13.95
N PRO A 122 -22.09 7.50 13.72
CA PRO A 122 -21.83 8.88 13.32
C PRO A 122 -21.03 9.70 14.34
N ALA A 123 -21.29 9.49 15.64
CA ALA A 123 -20.56 10.17 16.71
C ALA A 123 -19.09 9.76 16.75
N GLU A 124 -18.81 8.47 16.57
CA GLU A 124 -17.44 7.94 16.49
C GLU A 124 -16.67 8.46 15.26
N VAL A 125 -17.32 8.53 14.10
CA VAL A 125 -16.73 9.13 12.90
C VAL A 125 -16.36 10.60 13.16
N LEU A 126 -17.26 11.37 13.79
CA LEU A 126 -16.97 12.77 14.16
C LEU A 126 -15.84 12.87 15.19
N GLN A 127 -15.73 11.91 16.10
CA GLN A 127 -14.63 11.86 17.06
C GLN A 127 -13.29 11.61 16.36
N LEU A 128 -13.23 10.65 15.44
CA LEU A 128 -12.04 10.44 14.61
C LEU A 128 -11.64 11.70 13.86
N LEU A 129 -12.59 12.38 13.21
CA LEU A 129 -12.32 13.62 12.48
C LEU A 129 -11.77 14.72 13.39
N ARG A 130 -12.25 14.82 14.63
CA ARG A 130 -11.71 15.74 15.64
C ARG A 130 -10.27 15.40 15.99
N HIS A 131 -9.93 14.12 16.23
CA HIS A 131 -8.56 13.70 16.51
C HIS A 131 -7.62 14.07 15.34
N VAL A 132 -8.05 13.79 14.10
CA VAL A 132 -7.29 14.17 12.91
C VAL A 132 -7.10 15.69 12.81
N ALA A 133 -8.16 16.47 13.04
CA ALA A 133 -8.09 17.92 12.93
C ALA A 133 -7.21 18.57 14.03
N HIS A 134 -7.10 17.95 15.20
CA HIS A 134 -6.24 18.42 16.28
C HIS A 134 -4.79 17.94 16.16
N CYS A 135 -4.52 16.96 15.33
CA CYS A 135 -3.18 16.46 15.10
C CYS A 135 -2.39 17.44 14.23
N ASN A 136 -1.45 18.17 14.84
CA ASN A 136 -0.54 19.02 14.09
C ASN A 136 0.58 18.19 13.47
N GLY A 137 0.52 17.98 12.15
CA GLY A 137 1.53 17.21 11.41
C GLY A 137 2.92 17.86 11.28
N GLN A 138 3.12 19.07 11.77
CA GLN A 138 4.39 19.80 11.67
C GLN A 138 5.56 19.06 12.37
N PHE A 139 5.27 18.28 13.41
CA PHE A 139 6.29 17.48 14.07
C PHE A 139 7.01 16.51 13.14
N MET A 140 6.36 16.08 12.05
CA MET A 140 6.93 15.12 11.09
C MET A 140 8.04 15.74 10.23
N VAL A 141 8.12 17.06 10.10
CA VAL A 141 9.07 17.74 9.21
C VAL A 141 10.53 17.30 9.48
N PRO A 142 11.06 17.36 10.70
CA PRO A 142 12.42 16.93 10.97
C PRO A 142 12.62 15.42 10.71
N PHE A 143 11.64 14.59 11.00
CA PHE A 143 11.70 13.15 10.69
C PHE A 143 11.78 12.88 9.18
N ILE A 144 10.97 13.60 8.38
CA ILE A 144 10.95 13.51 6.92
C ILE A 144 12.31 13.93 6.34
N GLU A 145 12.85 15.04 6.79
CA GLU A 145 14.13 15.56 6.32
C GLU A 145 15.27 14.61 6.66
N HIS A 146 15.25 14.09 7.87
CA HIS A 146 16.28 13.18 8.35
C HIS A 146 16.24 11.84 7.60
N GLU A 147 15.06 11.23 7.44
CA GLU A 147 14.93 9.97 6.70
C GLU A 147 15.32 10.12 5.23
N ALA A 148 14.97 11.23 4.59
CA ALA A 148 15.42 11.50 3.22
C ALA A 148 16.95 11.58 3.14
N ALA A 149 17.60 12.29 4.05
CA ALA A 149 19.06 12.37 4.12
C ALA A 149 19.74 11.02 4.40
N VAL A 150 19.09 10.12 5.15
CA VAL A 150 19.57 8.75 5.35
C VAL A 150 19.64 7.99 4.02
N TYR A 151 18.60 8.07 3.22
CA TYR A 151 18.57 7.40 1.90
C TYR A 151 19.54 8.04 0.90
N GLU A 152 19.70 9.37 0.91
CA GLU A 152 20.65 10.09 0.04
C GLU A 152 22.11 9.68 0.27
N ARG A 153 22.48 9.35 1.51
CA ARG A 153 23.83 8.84 1.83
C ARG A 153 23.99 7.32 1.66
N GLY A 154 22.97 6.62 1.15
CA GLY A 154 23.00 5.17 0.90
C GLY A 154 22.80 4.31 2.14
N ALA A 155 22.31 4.88 3.24
CA ALA A 155 21.96 4.16 4.45
C ALA A 155 20.51 3.66 4.40
N PHE A 156 20.12 2.81 5.35
CA PHE A 156 18.84 2.11 5.40
C PHE A 156 18.09 2.42 6.69
N VAL A 157 16.76 2.28 6.66
CA VAL A 157 15.92 2.48 7.85
C VAL A 157 15.22 1.19 8.24
N LEU A 158 15.28 0.83 9.51
CA LEU A 158 14.56 -0.29 10.10
C LEU A 158 13.44 0.24 10.99
N TYR A 159 12.21 0.08 10.53
CA TYR A 159 11.03 0.45 11.31
C TYR A 159 10.74 -0.60 12.38
N GLU A 160 10.80 -0.19 13.63
CA GLU A 160 10.52 -1.03 14.80
C GLU A 160 9.14 -0.67 15.37
N SER A 161 8.26 -1.64 15.52
CA SER A 161 6.96 -1.42 16.15
C SER A 161 6.36 -2.73 16.66
N GLY A 162 5.91 -2.73 17.91
CA GLY A 162 5.09 -3.80 18.47
C GLY A 162 3.60 -3.51 18.27
N ARG A 163 3.02 -2.69 19.16
CA ARG A 163 1.59 -2.33 19.16
C ARG A 163 1.05 -1.90 17.78
N PHE A 164 1.77 -1.06 17.08
CA PHE A 164 1.35 -0.54 15.79
C PHE A 164 1.93 -1.29 14.59
N GLY A 165 2.52 -2.46 14.81
CA GLY A 165 3.27 -3.22 13.80
C GLY A 165 2.52 -3.41 12.49
N ILE A 166 1.25 -3.82 12.55
CA ILE A 166 0.43 -4.04 11.34
C ILE A 166 0.25 -2.76 10.50
N THR A 167 0.13 -1.60 11.13
CA THR A 167 0.00 -0.32 10.43
C THR A 167 1.32 0.11 9.82
N VAL A 168 2.43 -0.06 10.56
CA VAL A 168 3.77 0.29 10.10
C VAL A 168 4.21 -0.60 8.95
N VAL A 169 4.03 -1.93 9.05
CA VAL A 169 4.41 -2.85 7.98
C VAL A 169 3.61 -2.59 6.70
N THR A 170 2.35 -2.24 6.82
CA THR A 170 1.51 -1.92 5.66
C THR A 170 2.04 -0.70 4.89
N ASP A 171 2.48 0.37 5.58
CA ASP A 171 3.08 1.53 4.90
C ASP A 171 4.44 1.18 4.29
N THR A 172 5.30 0.51 5.03
CA THR A 172 6.68 0.23 4.59
C THR A 172 6.73 -0.71 3.38
N THR A 173 5.86 -1.72 3.32
CA THR A 173 5.74 -2.62 2.16
C THR A 173 5.21 -1.90 0.92
N GLU A 174 4.25 -1.01 1.08
CA GLU A 174 3.60 -0.29 -0.02
C GLU A 174 4.48 0.81 -0.65
N ARG A 175 5.59 1.18 -0.01
CA ARG A 175 6.55 2.14 -0.61
C ARG A 175 7.19 1.59 -1.88
N ALA A 176 7.46 0.29 -1.93
CA ALA A 176 8.10 -0.35 -3.08
C ALA A 176 7.26 -0.25 -4.36
N PRO A 177 6.01 -0.71 -4.43
CA PRO A 177 5.20 -0.59 -5.64
C PRO A 177 4.83 0.87 -5.95
N THR A 178 4.60 1.71 -4.92
CA THR A 178 4.23 3.12 -5.12
C THR A 178 5.36 3.93 -5.74
N PHE A 179 6.61 3.75 -5.29
CA PHE A 179 7.74 4.60 -5.68
C PHE A 179 8.82 3.88 -6.49
N SER A 180 8.54 2.67 -6.97
CA SER A 180 9.47 1.83 -7.74
C SER A 180 10.78 1.57 -7.00
N LEU A 181 10.69 1.20 -5.73
CA LEU A 181 11.81 0.79 -4.88
C LEU A 181 11.99 -0.74 -4.91
N ALA A 182 13.06 -1.22 -4.29
CA ALA A 182 13.21 -2.63 -3.98
C ALA A 182 12.15 -3.04 -2.93
N PRO A 183 11.41 -4.13 -3.15
CA PRO A 183 10.48 -4.67 -2.15
C PRO A 183 11.25 -5.27 -0.97
N PHE A 184 10.54 -5.64 0.09
CA PHE A 184 11.14 -6.43 1.15
C PHE A 184 11.79 -7.68 0.57
N GLU A 185 13.03 -7.88 0.92
CA GLU A 185 13.83 -8.97 0.40
C GLU A 185 13.38 -10.33 0.94
N LYS A 186 13.22 -11.28 0.04
CA LYS A 186 13.03 -12.69 0.38
C LYS A 186 14.37 -13.26 0.84
N GLN A 187 14.42 -13.86 2.04
CA GLN A 187 15.69 -14.23 2.68
C GLN A 187 16.40 -15.40 2.02
N ASP A 188 15.70 -16.24 1.28
CA ASP A 188 16.25 -17.34 0.47
C ASP A 188 16.66 -16.93 -0.93
N ASP A 189 16.46 -15.66 -1.31
CA ASP A 189 16.93 -15.10 -2.59
C ASP A 189 18.24 -14.30 -2.39
N PRO A 190 19.40 -14.84 -2.80
CA PRO A 190 20.67 -14.13 -2.67
C PRO A 190 20.78 -12.92 -3.61
N ALA A 191 19.97 -12.86 -4.68
CA ALA A 191 19.96 -11.76 -5.63
C ALA A 191 18.99 -10.62 -5.24
N ALA A 192 18.17 -10.83 -4.22
CA ALA A 192 17.25 -9.80 -3.76
C ALA A 192 18.00 -8.56 -3.27
N LEU A 193 17.63 -7.39 -3.80
CA LEU A 193 18.16 -6.11 -3.33
C LEU A 193 17.58 -5.78 -1.96
N ALA A 194 18.38 -5.20 -1.09
CA ALA A 194 17.92 -4.69 0.19
C ALA A 194 16.90 -3.56 -0.01
N ALA A 195 15.74 -3.65 0.66
CA ALA A 195 14.76 -2.58 0.68
C ALA A 195 15.33 -1.35 1.43
N TRP A 196 15.05 -0.14 0.96
CA TRP A 196 15.51 1.09 1.62
C TRP A 196 14.97 1.22 3.04
N CYS A 197 13.72 0.85 3.24
CA CYS A 197 13.15 0.62 4.57
C CYS A 197 12.68 -0.81 4.73
N HIS A 198 12.76 -1.32 5.94
CA HIS A 198 12.22 -2.63 6.28
C HIS A 198 11.51 -2.54 7.64
N PHE A 199 10.62 -3.46 7.91
CA PHE A 199 9.95 -3.60 9.19
C PHE A 199 10.64 -4.68 10.03
N ILE A 200 10.75 -4.48 11.34
CA ILE A 200 11.33 -5.45 12.27
C ILE A 200 10.61 -5.44 13.62
N MET A 201 10.50 -6.62 14.22
CA MET A 201 10.05 -6.88 15.58
C MET A 201 11.21 -7.55 16.34
N PRO A 202 12.12 -6.77 16.93
CA PRO A 202 13.38 -7.29 17.49
C PRO A 202 13.19 -8.22 18.69
N GLU A 203 12.01 -8.20 19.31
CA GLU A 203 11.63 -9.11 20.39
C GLU A 203 11.23 -10.52 19.90
N GLN A 204 11.05 -10.71 18.59
CA GLN A 204 10.68 -11.99 18.01
C GLN A 204 11.92 -12.77 17.55
N ALA A 205 11.98 -14.06 17.90
CA ALA A 205 13.17 -14.88 17.68
C ALA A 205 13.34 -15.36 16.22
N ASP A 206 12.24 -15.54 15.51
CA ASP A 206 12.20 -16.06 14.14
C ASP A 206 11.01 -15.52 13.32
N ALA A 207 11.03 -15.75 12.01
CA ALA A 207 10.01 -15.26 11.10
C ALA A 207 8.59 -15.72 11.44
N ARG A 208 8.41 -16.97 11.88
CA ARG A 208 7.08 -17.52 12.20
C ARG A 208 6.50 -16.86 13.44
N SER A 209 7.31 -16.67 14.49
CA SER A 209 6.89 -15.93 15.68
C SER A 209 6.58 -14.48 15.39
N ALA A 210 7.37 -13.82 14.52
CA ALA A 210 7.12 -12.44 14.07
C ALA A 210 5.80 -12.32 13.31
N TRP A 211 5.51 -13.20 12.36
CA TRP A 211 4.24 -13.22 11.65
C TRP A 211 3.04 -13.45 12.58
N LYS A 212 3.17 -14.37 13.54
CA LYS A 212 2.12 -14.65 14.52
C LYS A 212 1.86 -13.47 15.44
N ALA A 213 2.92 -12.82 15.93
CA ALA A 213 2.83 -11.63 16.76
C ALA A 213 2.19 -10.45 16.00
N LEU A 214 2.59 -10.23 14.74
CA LEU A 214 2.07 -9.18 13.87
C LEU A 214 0.57 -9.33 13.60
N LEU A 215 0.12 -10.56 13.33
CA LEU A 215 -1.27 -10.84 12.94
C LEU A 215 -2.17 -11.22 14.12
N HIS A 216 -1.61 -11.40 15.34
CA HIS A 216 -2.29 -11.95 16.52
C HIS A 216 -2.93 -13.34 16.28
N ARG A 217 -2.48 -14.05 15.26
CA ARG A 217 -2.87 -15.41 14.86
C ARG A 217 -1.84 -15.98 13.91
N ASP A 218 -1.91 -17.26 13.66
CA ASP A 218 -1.09 -17.85 12.59
C ASP A 218 -1.55 -17.30 11.22
N PRO A 219 -0.61 -17.00 10.30
CA PRO A 219 -0.94 -16.53 8.98
C PRO A 219 -1.70 -17.60 8.19
N ARG A 220 -2.66 -17.17 7.37
CA ARG A 220 -3.33 -18.04 6.41
C ARG A 220 -2.51 -18.09 5.13
N THR A 221 -1.98 -19.26 4.82
CA THR A 221 -1.21 -19.52 3.60
C THR A 221 -2.00 -20.39 2.64
N LEU A 222 -1.58 -20.43 1.38
CA LEU A 222 -2.23 -21.25 0.36
C LEU A 222 -1.34 -22.46 0.08
N GLU A 223 -1.77 -23.63 0.58
CA GLU A 223 -1.04 -24.90 0.41
C GLU A 223 -1.48 -25.67 -0.83
N TRP A 224 -2.11 -24.99 -1.79
CA TRP A 224 -2.52 -25.63 -3.05
C TRP A 224 -1.31 -26.05 -3.87
N PRO A 225 -1.31 -27.25 -4.47
CA PRO A 225 -0.16 -27.76 -5.23
C PRO A 225 0.36 -26.83 -6.33
N ASP A 226 -0.54 -26.09 -6.96
CA ASP A 226 -0.28 -25.16 -8.04
C ASP A 226 0.24 -23.78 -7.56
N VAL A 227 0.03 -23.40 -6.30
CA VAL A 227 0.41 -22.07 -5.80
C VAL A 227 1.26 -22.07 -4.52
N LYS A 228 1.41 -23.20 -3.82
CA LYS A 228 2.18 -23.26 -2.56
C LYS A 228 3.63 -22.78 -2.70
N HIS A 229 4.21 -22.89 -3.88
CA HIS A 229 5.57 -22.44 -4.20
C HIS A 229 5.72 -20.92 -4.22
N VAL A 230 4.61 -20.14 -4.21
CA VAL A 230 4.59 -18.67 -4.15
C VAL A 230 3.81 -18.11 -2.96
N ALA A 231 2.89 -18.88 -2.38
CA ALA A 231 1.99 -18.41 -1.31
C ALA A 231 1.87 -19.38 -0.11
N GLY A 232 2.65 -20.45 -0.08
CA GLY A 232 2.68 -21.42 1.02
C GLY A 232 3.44 -20.89 2.26
N ALA A 233 3.32 -21.65 3.35
CA ALA A 233 3.89 -21.27 4.66
C ALA A 233 5.42 -21.10 4.62
N GLU A 234 6.13 -21.95 3.86
CA GLU A 234 7.59 -21.85 3.74
C GLU A 234 8.01 -20.59 2.99
N VAL A 235 7.27 -20.20 1.97
CA VAL A 235 7.53 -18.96 1.22
C VAL A 235 7.29 -17.73 2.10
N LEU A 236 6.20 -17.73 2.86
CA LEU A 236 5.89 -16.64 3.78
C LEU A 236 6.98 -16.49 4.85
N ALA A 237 7.52 -17.59 5.37
CA ALA A 237 8.59 -17.59 6.36
C ALA A 237 9.92 -17.03 5.82
N CYS A 238 10.09 -16.94 4.49
CA CYS A 238 11.25 -16.26 3.88
C CYS A 238 11.17 -14.73 3.97
N TYR A 239 10.00 -14.16 4.28
CA TYR A 239 9.85 -12.75 4.63
C TYR A 239 9.94 -12.61 6.15
N ASP A 240 11.11 -12.25 6.62
CA ASP A 240 11.48 -12.24 8.03
C ASP A 240 11.38 -10.84 8.62
N PHE A 241 10.71 -10.72 9.76
CA PHE A 241 10.60 -9.50 10.56
C PHE A 241 11.17 -9.68 11.97
N SER A 242 11.88 -10.78 12.21
CA SER A 242 12.42 -11.10 13.53
C SER A 242 13.78 -10.45 13.79
N ALA A 243 14.31 -10.62 14.99
CA ALA A 243 15.65 -10.20 15.37
C ALA A 243 16.75 -10.71 14.41
N GLN A 244 16.55 -11.87 13.75
CA GLN A 244 17.52 -12.43 12.81
C GLN A 244 17.70 -11.57 11.54
N LEU A 245 16.71 -10.75 11.18
CA LEU A 245 16.75 -9.90 10.01
C LEU A 245 17.94 -8.95 10.04
N THR A 246 18.25 -8.35 11.20
CA THR A 246 19.34 -7.34 11.31
C THR A 246 20.67 -7.89 10.84
N GLY A 247 21.10 -9.06 11.34
CA GLY A 247 22.37 -9.66 10.92
C GLY A 247 22.38 -10.09 9.45
N ARG A 248 21.23 -10.58 8.93
CA ARG A 248 21.12 -10.92 7.49
C ARG A 248 21.23 -9.68 6.60
N ARG A 249 20.62 -8.57 7.01
CA ARG A 249 20.70 -7.30 6.27
C ARG A 249 22.10 -6.70 6.32
N GLU A 250 22.78 -6.76 7.46
CA GLU A 250 24.17 -6.31 7.59
C GLU A 250 25.09 -6.99 6.57
N ILE A 251 24.94 -8.31 6.40
CA ILE A 251 25.68 -9.07 5.38
C ILE A 251 25.26 -8.63 3.96
N ARG A 252 23.97 -8.54 3.69
CA ARG A 252 23.40 -8.19 2.36
C ARG A 252 23.80 -6.79 1.90
N THR A 253 23.84 -5.84 2.82
CA THR A 253 24.20 -4.44 2.56
C THR A 253 25.70 -4.15 2.72
N GLN A 254 26.52 -5.20 2.94
CA GLN A 254 27.97 -5.10 3.10
C GLN A 254 28.38 -4.13 4.21
N GLY A 255 27.65 -4.14 5.32
CA GLY A 255 27.92 -3.28 6.48
C GLY A 255 27.47 -1.83 6.33
N ALA A 256 26.59 -1.52 5.37
CA ALA A 256 25.99 -0.19 5.29
C ALA A 256 25.18 0.13 6.55
N GLU A 257 25.10 1.40 6.88
CA GLU A 257 24.42 1.89 8.08
C GLU A 257 22.91 1.56 8.05
N HIS A 258 22.38 1.08 9.19
CA HIS A 258 20.95 0.85 9.42
C HIS A 258 20.49 1.64 10.64
N LEU A 259 19.55 2.56 10.45
CA LEU A 259 19.01 3.37 11.54
C LEU A 259 17.64 2.86 11.97
N PRO A 260 17.44 2.64 13.28
CA PRO A 260 16.13 2.26 13.80
C PRO A 260 15.18 3.46 13.83
N PHE A 261 13.99 3.29 13.26
CA PHE A 261 12.87 4.22 13.38
C PHE A 261 11.78 3.55 14.22
N ARG A 262 11.60 4.00 15.45
CA ARG A 262 10.64 3.41 16.38
C ARG A 262 9.31 4.13 16.34
N VAL A 263 8.23 3.37 16.16
CA VAL A 263 6.86 3.84 16.31
C VAL A 263 6.18 2.95 17.35
N GLY A 264 5.92 3.49 18.52
CA GLY A 264 5.42 2.72 19.66
C GLY A 264 4.62 3.57 20.63
N GLY A 265 4.70 3.23 21.89
CA GLY A 265 3.99 3.89 22.99
C GLY A 265 3.04 2.96 23.73
N GLY A 266 2.70 3.33 24.95
CA GLY A 266 1.73 2.64 25.81
C GLY A 266 0.29 2.99 25.49
N ALA A 267 -0.63 2.56 26.36
CA ALA A 267 -2.03 3.00 26.27
C ALA A 267 -2.11 4.53 26.44
N GLY A 268 -2.82 5.19 25.53
CA GLY A 268 -3.01 6.64 25.57
C GLY A 268 -1.89 7.48 25.00
N GLU A 269 -0.89 6.87 24.35
CA GLU A 269 0.16 7.63 23.66
C GLU A 269 0.64 6.96 22.38
N MET A 270 1.24 7.75 21.49
CA MET A 270 2.02 7.30 20.35
C MET A 270 3.36 8.04 20.37
N VAL A 271 4.45 7.30 20.28
CA VAL A 271 5.82 7.84 20.33
C VAL A 271 6.54 7.50 19.02
N TRP A 272 7.14 8.52 18.42
CA TRP A 272 8.03 8.40 17.27
C TRP A 272 9.46 8.72 17.72
N GLU A 273 10.39 7.84 17.40
CA GLU A 273 11.81 8.04 17.72
C GLU A 273 12.66 7.68 16.49
N PHE A 274 13.53 8.58 16.09
CA PHE A 274 14.44 8.36 14.96
C PHE A 274 15.70 9.20 15.13
N ASP A 275 16.83 8.53 15.31
CA ASP A 275 18.18 9.13 15.34
C ASP A 275 18.25 10.44 16.15
N GLY A 276 17.90 10.37 17.43
CA GLY A 276 17.88 11.50 18.35
C GLY A 276 16.63 12.37 18.30
N LEU A 277 15.81 12.26 17.27
CA LEU A 277 14.50 12.90 17.21
C LEU A 277 13.49 12.10 18.04
N ARG A 278 12.64 12.78 18.78
CA ARG A 278 11.56 12.16 19.54
C ARG A 278 10.33 13.06 19.57
N GLU A 279 9.17 12.46 19.30
CA GLU A 279 7.86 13.09 19.42
C GLU A 279 6.90 12.18 20.15
N ARG A 280 6.03 12.78 20.97
CA ARG A 280 5.00 12.07 21.71
C ARG A 280 3.64 12.71 21.43
N LEU A 281 2.74 11.93 20.86
CA LEU A 281 1.35 12.31 20.64
C LEU A 281 0.49 11.77 21.79
N ASP A 282 -0.30 12.64 22.42
CA ASP A 282 -1.28 12.24 23.42
C ASP A 282 -2.48 11.59 22.73
N LEU A 283 -2.74 10.35 23.06
CA LEU A 283 -3.89 9.55 22.61
C LEU A 283 -4.81 9.18 23.78
N SER A 284 -4.78 9.95 24.89
CA SER A 284 -5.65 9.71 26.03
C SER A 284 -7.13 9.74 25.64
N GLY A 285 -7.84 8.66 25.90
CA GLY A 285 -9.25 8.53 25.52
C GLY A 285 -9.51 8.23 24.03
N VAL A 286 -8.46 8.09 23.22
CA VAL A 286 -8.57 7.67 21.82
C VAL A 286 -8.75 6.17 21.75
N HIS A 287 -9.80 5.70 21.05
CA HIS A 287 -10.02 4.29 20.80
C HIS A 287 -8.88 3.70 19.96
N GLU A 288 -8.47 2.45 20.21
CA GLU A 288 -7.34 1.79 19.54
C GLU A 288 -7.46 1.83 18.03
N PHE A 289 -8.63 1.55 17.49
CA PHE A 289 -8.88 1.61 16.04
C PHE A 289 -8.65 3.02 15.47
N HIS A 290 -9.03 4.08 16.21
CA HIS A 290 -8.77 5.47 15.79
C HIS A 290 -7.28 5.80 15.85
N ALA A 291 -6.54 5.27 16.84
CA ALA A 291 -5.10 5.43 16.94
C ALA A 291 -4.39 4.81 15.72
N HIS A 292 -4.80 3.61 15.29
CA HIS A 292 -4.29 2.98 14.07
C HIS A 292 -4.63 3.76 12.79
N LEU A 293 -5.86 4.27 12.66
CA LEU A 293 -6.25 5.10 11.51
C LEU A 293 -5.46 6.42 11.48
N LEU A 294 -5.27 7.06 12.63
CA LEU A 294 -4.47 8.27 12.76
C LEU A 294 -3.01 8.00 12.36
N LEU A 295 -2.40 6.96 12.93
CA LEU A 295 -1.05 6.56 12.57
C LEU A 295 -0.94 6.26 11.07
N LYS A 296 -1.90 5.52 10.50
CA LYS A 296 -1.90 5.22 9.07
C LYS A 296 -1.85 6.49 8.22
N MET A 297 -2.65 7.49 8.56
CA MET A 297 -2.62 8.77 7.85
C MET A 297 -1.28 9.49 8.02
N LEU A 298 -0.76 9.58 9.24
CA LEU A 298 0.52 10.23 9.54
C LEU A 298 1.69 9.55 8.82
N ILE A 299 1.82 8.22 8.92
CA ILE A 299 2.94 7.50 8.31
C ILE A 299 2.86 7.49 6.77
N ASN A 300 1.65 7.52 6.20
CA ASN A 300 1.47 7.67 4.75
C ASN A 300 1.88 9.08 4.27
N ILE A 301 1.56 10.13 5.03
CA ILE A 301 2.01 11.50 4.75
C ILE A 301 3.54 11.55 4.85
N HIS A 302 4.09 11.06 5.96
CA HIS A 302 5.53 11.01 6.21
C HIS A 302 6.27 10.33 5.06
N SER A 303 5.94 9.08 4.74
CA SER A 303 6.62 8.30 3.69
C SER A 303 6.47 8.93 2.30
N THR A 304 5.31 9.53 2.01
CA THR A 304 5.09 10.23 0.74
C THR A 304 5.99 11.46 0.64
N LEU A 305 6.10 12.27 1.70
CA LEU A 305 6.94 13.46 1.69
C LEU A 305 8.43 13.13 1.66
N VAL A 306 8.87 12.06 2.35
CA VAL A 306 10.25 11.54 2.20
C VAL A 306 10.54 11.23 0.73
N MET A 307 9.65 10.50 0.06
CA MET A 307 9.82 10.15 -1.36
C MET A 307 9.73 11.37 -2.29
N GLY A 308 8.96 12.39 -1.92
CA GLY A 308 8.90 13.66 -2.63
C GLY A 308 10.23 14.41 -2.59
N ARG A 309 10.89 14.48 -1.42
CA ARG A 309 12.23 15.07 -1.27
C ARG A 309 13.27 14.34 -2.13
N LEU A 310 13.10 13.03 -2.32
CA LEU A 310 13.96 12.20 -3.17
C LEU A 310 13.57 12.22 -4.67
N GLY A 311 12.66 13.10 -5.07
CA GLY A 311 12.24 13.26 -6.47
C GLY A 311 11.48 12.07 -7.06
N ARG A 312 10.90 11.18 -6.21
CA ARG A 312 10.18 10.00 -6.67
C ARG A 312 8.84 10.30 -7.34
N TYR A 313 8.35 11.51 -7.18
CA TYR A 313 7.21 12.04 -7.94
C TYR A 313 7.39 13.55 -8.19
N LEU A 314 6.71 14.04 -9.19
CA LEU A 314 6.64 15.45 -9.55
C LEU A 314 5.17 15.87 -9.61
N ASP A 315 4.80 16.96 -8.93
CA ASP A 315 3.41 17.29 -8.60
C ASP A 315 2.75 16.11 -7.87
N ASN A 316 1.86 15.37 -8.55
CA ASN A 316 1.29 14.12 -8.04
C ASN A 316 1.54 12.91 -8.97
N LEU A 317 2.52 12.98 -9.86
CA LEU A 317 2.81 11.94 -10.84
C LEU A 317 4.15 11.25 -10.54
N MET A 318 4.14 9.93 -10.47
CA MET A 318 5.35 9.13 -10.22
C MET A 318 6.37 9.31 -11.35
N THR A 319 7.62 9.55 -11.00
CA THR A 319 8.72 9.77 -11.97
C THR A 319 9.49 8.49 -12.31
N TYR A 320 9.47 7.49 -11.40
CA TYR A 320 10.23 6.24 -11.49
C TYR A 320 9.33 5.04 -11.82
N VAL A 321 8.42 5.17 -12.76
CA VAL A 321 7.59 4.02 -13.19
C VAL A 321 8.50 2.97 -13.86
N LYS A 322 8.40 1.70 -13.48
CA LYS A 322 9.07 0.59 -14.18
C LYS A 322 8.22 0.14 -15.38
N PRO A 323 8.62 0.44 -16.63
CA PRO A 323 7.80 0.11 -17.81
C PRO A 323 8.01 -1.36 -18.23
N SER A 324 7.61 -2.30 -17.34
CA SER A 324 7.82 -3.74 -17.50
C SER A 324 6.67 -4.47 -18.19
N ASN A 325 5.48 -3.86 -18.24
CA ASN A 325 4.30 -4.41 -18.91
C ASN A 325 3.47 -3.29 -19.56
N ASN A 326 2.49 -3.65 -20.36
CA ASN A 326 1.67 -2.69 -21.11
C ASN A 326 0.97 -1.66 -20.22
N LYS A 327 0.48 -2.05 -19.04
CA LYS A 327 -0.16 -1.16 -18.06
C LYS A 327 0.82 -0.10 -17.54
N LEU A 328 2.05 -0.50 -17.21
CA LEU A 328 3.06 0.41 -16.68
C LEU A 328 3.69 1.28 -17.77
N ILE A 329 3.82 0.76 -18.99
CA ILE A 329 4.23 1.55 -20.17
C ILE A 329 3.19 2.65 -20.42
N ASP A 330 1.90 2.30 -20.54
CA ASP A 330 0.81 3.27 -20.73
C ASP A 330 0.80 4.34 -19.62
N ARG A 331 0.97 3.91 -18.36
CA ARG A 331 1.08 4.82 -17.21
C ARG A 331 2.22 5.82 -17.38
N ALA A 332 3.42 5.36 -17.71
CA ALA A 332 4.59 6.22 -17.90
C ALA A 332 4.37 7.22 -19.03
N VAL A 333 3.86 6.76 -20.19
CA VAL A 333 3.53 7.62 -21.34
C VAL A 333 2.52 8.71 -20.96
N ARG A 334 1.45 8.32 -20.26
CA ARG A 334 0.42 9.29 -19.80
C ARG A 334 1.00 10.32 -18.84
N TYR A 335 1.88 9.91 -17.94
CA TYR A 335 2.52 10.83 -17.00
C TYR A 335 3.42 11.84 -17.73
N VAL A 336 4.20 11.40 -18.71
CA VAL A 336 4.96 12.31 -19.57
C VAL A 336 4.04 13.29 -20.31
N CYS A 337 2.94 12.80 -20.91
CA CYS A 337 1.97 13.64 -21.60
C CYS A 337 1.35 14.70 -20.66
N LEU A 338 0.95 14.31 -19.46
CA LEU A 338 0.35 15.20 -18.46
C LEU A 338 1.36 16.25 -17.96
N LEU A 339 2.60 15.87 -17.66
CA LEU A 339 3.64 16.81 -17.24
C LEU A 339 3.96 17.79 -18.37
N ALA A 340 4.10 17.32 -19.60
CA ALA A 340 4.29 18.17 -20.77
C ALA A 340 3.15 19.18 -20.94
N GLN A 341 1.91 18.73 -20.84
CA GLN A 341 0.73 19.59 -20.92
C GLN A 341 0.69 20.65 -19.82
N ARG A 342 0.96 20.27 -18.58
CA ARG A 342 1.00 21.20 -17.44
C ARG A 342 2.04 22.30 -17.62
N ARG A 343 3.18 22.00 -18.26
CA ARG A 343 4.31 22.93 -18.44
C ARG A 343 4.20 23.78 -19.69
N THR A 344 3.71 23.22 -20.78
CA THR A 344 3.71 23.89 -22.10
C THR A 344 2.32 24.32 -22.57
N GLY A 345 1.26 23.92 -21.85
CA GLY A 345 -0.12 24.07 -22.30
C GLY A 345 -0.52 23.13 -23.45
N LYS A 346 0.42 22.31 -23.97
CA LYS A 346 0.16 21.41 -25.11
C LYS A 346 0.45 19.95 -24.73
N MET A 347 -0.49 19.08 -25.05
CA MET A 347 -0.29 17.64 -24.89
C MET A 347 0.45 17.07 -26.10
N PRO A 348 1.62 16.42 -25.94
CA PRO A 348 2.29 15.77 -27.05
C PRO A 348 1.51 14.56 -27.55
N ALA A 349 1.74 14.17 -28.81
CA ALA A 349 1.11 12.98 -29.38
C ALA A 349 1.56 11.72 -28.62
N TYR A 350 0.62 10.94 -28.12
CA TYR A 350 0.84 9.71 -27.36
C TYR A 350 1.86 8.78 -28.05
N LYS A 351 1.70 8.54 -29.37
CA LYS A 351 2.59 7.68 -30.15
C LYS A 351 4.04 8.18 -30.17
N LYS A 352 4.25 9.50 -30.25
CA LYS A 352 5.60 10.11 -30.19
C LYS A 352 6.22 9.90 -28.82
N VAL A 353 5.45 10.12 -27.75
CA VAL A 353 5.95 9.89 -26.37
C VAL A 353 6.29 8.43 -26.15
N THR A 354 5.44 7.51 -26.64
CA THR A 354 5.70 6.07 -26.55
C THR A 354 7.02 5.68 -27.21
N GLN A 355 7.27 6.20 -28.44
CA GLN A 355 8.52 5.92 -29.15
C GLN A 355 9.73 6.40 -28.33
N VAL A 356 9.73 7.65 -27.89
CA VAL A 356 10.85 8.22 -27.10
C VAL A 356 11.02 7.46 -25.77
N LEU A 357 9.93 7.07 -25.12
CA LEU A 357 10.02 6.27 -23.88
C LEU A 357 10.73 4.92 -24.11
N PHE A 358 10.47 4.24 -25.23
CA PHE A 358 11.17 3.00 -25.55
C PHE A 358 12.66 3.25 -25.82
N GLU A 359 13.00 4.30 -26.53
CA GLU A 359 14.41 4.71 -26.79
C GLU A 359 15.16 5.02 -25.49
N GLU A 360 14.52 5.72 -24.54
CA GLU A 360 15.12 6.03 -23.23
C GLU A 360 15.15 4.81 -22.30
N ARG A 361 14.18 3.89 -22.39
CA ARG A 361 14.19 2.65 -21.61
C ARG A 361 15.40 1.78 -21.89
N GLU A 362 15.87 1.73 -23.15
CA GLU A 362 17.08 0.96 -23.54
C GLU A 362 18.36 1.52 -22.94
N LYS A 363 18.38 2.82 -22.62
CA LYS A 363 19.53 3.54 -22.06
C LYS A 363 19.45 3.71 -20.54
N LEU A 364 18.32 3.30 -19.94
CA LEU A 364 18.01 3.58 -18.54
C LEU A 364 18.96 2.86 -17.60
N GLN A 365 19.62 3.61 -16.74
CA GLN A 365 20.44 3.05 -15.67
C GLN A 365 19.58 2.77 -14.41
N PRO A 366 20.01 1.83 -13.56
CA PRO A 366 19.34 1.61 -12.28
C PRO A 366 19.26 2.92 -11.47
N GLY A 367 18.08 3.22 -10.96
CA GLY A 367 17.86 4.43 -10.14
C GLY A 367 17.55 5.70 -10.93
N GLU A 368 17.35 5.64 -12.25
CA GLU A 368 16.98 6.79 -13.06
C GLU A 368 15.44 6.91 -13.28
N PRO A 369 14.92 8.16 -13.30
CA PRO A 369 13.49 8.42 -13.48
C PRO A 369 13.07 8.40 -14.96
N ILE A 370 12.55 7.30 -15.44
CA ILE A 370 12.16 7.13 -16.87
C ILE A 370 11.21 8.23 -17.38
N VAL A 371 10.27 8.67 -16.54
CA VAL A 371 9.32 9.72 -16.93
C VAL A 371 10.03 11.03 -17.19
N LEU A 372 10.95 11.43 -16.32
CA LEU A 372 11.72 12.68 -16.48
C LEU A 372 12.71 12.59 -17.62
N LYS A 373 13.38 11.44 -17.81
CA LYS A 373 14.29 11.22 -18.95
C LYS A 373 13.55 11.32 -20.29
N THR A 374 12.39 10.69 -20.39
CA THR A 374 11.55 10.79 -21.59
C THR A 374 11.10 12.24 -21.83
N LEU A 375 10.74 12.97 -20.78
CA LEU A 375 10.35 14.37 -20.88
C LEU A 375 11.51 15.22 -21.39
N ALA A 376 12.72 15.04 -20.84
CA ALA A 376 13.93 15.74 -21.27
C ALA A 376 14.31 15.43 -22.73
N ALA A 377 14.19 14.16 -23.16
CA ALA A 377 14.45 13.74 -24.54
C ALA A 377 13.45 14.36 -25.56
N LEU A 378 12.25 14.75 -25.08
CA LEU A 378 11.30 15.53 -25.86
C LEU A 378 11.62 17.02 -25.92
N GLY A 379 12.73 17.47 -25.33
CA GLY A 379 13.11 18.88 -25.24
C GLY A 379 12.36 19.67 -24.16
N LEU A 380 11.75 18.97 -23.22
CA LEU A 380 10.95 19.54 -22.14
C LEU A 380 11.71 19.30 -20.81
N THR A 381 12.43 20.30 -20.34
CA THR A 381 13.13 20.23 -19.03
C THR A 381 12.15 20.50 -17.87
N VAL A 382 12.43 19.84 -16.73
CA VAL A 382 11.68 20.00 -15.47
C VAL A 382 12.18 21.21 -14.70
#